data_f4ab21ac1ce5e60e237194046bec4370
#
_entry.id   f4ab21ac1ce5e60e237194046bec4370
#
_cell.length_a   1.000
_cell.length_b   1.000
_cell.length_c   1.000
_cell.angle_alpha   90.00
_cell.angle_beta   90.00
_cell.angle_gamma   90.00
#
_symmetry.space_group_name_H-M   'P 1'
#
loop_
_entity.id
_entity.type
_entity.pdbx_description
1 polymer ?
#
loop_
_entity_poly.entity_id
_entity_poly.type
_entity_poly.pdbx_seq_one_letter_code
_entity_poly.pdbx_strand_id
1 'polypeptide(L)'
;MNFQSTIFRALSLAAVIFVGGLAASADDAIISTEAYTWQGDTIIQGEYRAWAPSDERIVSTYHAQPGYYMGIKSEWNRKNDLSSYPALETPNRLHKAIYNLGLDEMVNAVEPDTTLRTGAAWGGVWTRDVSYSIILSMAYMQPEASKVSLMKKVNAAGRIIQDTGSGDAWPVSSDRLIWALAAHEVYKVTGDRAWLEYIYPI
;
A
#
# COMPACT_ATOMS: atom_id res chain seq x y z
N MET A 1 78.95 23.48 -1.36
CA MET A 1 78.10 22.54 -0.59
C MET A 1 76.75 22.54 -1.28
N ASN A 2 76.55 21.57 -2.20
CA ASN A 2 75.29 21.45 -2.97
C ASN A 2 74.41 20.40 -2.32
N PHE A 3 73.21 20.81 -1.93
CA PHE A 3 72.12 19.89 -1.54
C PHE A 3 71.18 19.73 -2.73
N GLN A 4 71.22 18.56 -3.33
CA GLN A 4 70.23 18.16 -4.34
C GLN A 4 68.97 17.69 -3.62
N SER A 5 67.85 18.34 -3.88
CA SER A 5 66.55 17.92 -3.49
C SER A 5 65.95 16.92 -4.49
N THR A 6 65.80 15.67 -4.04
CA THR A 6 65.15 14.61 -4.81
C THR A 6 63.65 14.75 -4.70
N ILE A 7 63.02 15.07 -5.82
CA ILE A 7 61.57 15.14 -5.91
C ILE A 7 61.04 13.73 -6.12
N PHE A 8 60.38 13.16 -5.13
CA PHE A 8 59.57 11.96 -5.27
C PHE A 8 58.25 12.32 -5.98
N ARG A 9 58.08 11.89 -7.19
CA ARG A 9 56.77 11.89 -7.87
C ARG A 9 55.98 10.66 -7.39
N ALA A 10 55.00 10.87 -6.54
CA ALA A 10 53.97 9.88 -6.25
C ALA A 10 52.99 9.79 -7.41
N LEU A 11 53.01 8.69 -8.17
CA LEU A 11 51.99 8.35 -9.11
C LEU A 11 50.77 7.84 -8.28
N SER A 12 49.73 8.67 -8.18
CA SER A 12 48.45 8.23 -7.70
C SER A 12 47.71 7.46 -8.81
N LEU A 13 47.72 6.15 -8.71
CA LEU A 13 46.90 5.27 -9.55
C LEU A 13 45.45 5.34 -9.03
N ALA A 14 44.61 6.19 -9.59
CA ALA A 14 43.19 6.19 -9.33
C ALA A 14 42.59 4.96 -10.00
N ALA A 15 42.34 3.92 -9.24
CA ALA A 15 41.54 2.78 -9.68
C ALA A 15 40.08 3.25 -9.75
N VAL A 16 39.61 3.53 -10.96
CA VAL A 16 38.19 3.71 -11.23
C VAL A 16 37.55 2.32 -11.15
N ILE A 17 36.94 2.00 -10.01
CA ILE A 17 36.10 0.83 -9.89
C ILE A 17 34.81 1.15 -10.65
N PHE A 18 34.73 0.68 -11.88
CA PHE A 18 33.47 0.60 -12.63
C PHE A 18 32.62 -0.49 -11.92
N VAL A 19 31.77 -0.08 -10.99
CA VAL A 19 30.66 -0.92 -10.58
C VAL A 19 29.69 -0.89 -11.74
N GLY A 20 29.91 -1.79 -12.69
CA GLY A 20 28.94 -2.11 -13.71
C GLY A 20 27.74 -2.70 -13.00
N GLY A 21 26.72 -1.88 -12.73
CA GLY A 21 25.41 -2.39 -12.39
C GLY A 21 24.98 -3.25 -13.56
N LEU A 22 24.95 -4.58 -13.36
CA LEU A 22 24.25 -5.49 -14.23
C LEU A 22 22.79 -5.02 -14.19
N ALA A 23 22.37 -4.26 -15.19
CA ALA A 23 20.96 -4.08 -15.45
C ALA A 23 20.43 -5.48 -15.69
N ALA A 24 19.64 -6.02 -14.75
CA ALA A 24 18.96 -7.27 -14.95
C ALA A 24 18.15 -7.14 -16.24
N SER A 25 18.37 -8.07 -17.17
CA SER A 25 17.60 -8.10 -18.40
C SER A 25 16.12 -8.25 -18.04
N ALA A 26 15.25 -7.49 -18.69
CA ALA A 26 13.80 -7.59 -18.48
C ALA A 26 13.25 -9.00 -18.78
N ASP A 27 14.04 -9.85 -19.38
CA ASP A 27 13.69 -11.23 -19.75
C ASP A 27 14.07 -12.25 -18.67
N ASP A 28 14.82 -11.87 -17.62
CA ASP A 28 15.20 -12.80 -16.58
C ASP A 28 14.03 -13.08 -15.63
N ALA A 29 13.83 -14.35 -15.31
CA ALA A 29 12.83 -14.75 -14.31
C ALA A 29 13.24 -14.19 -12.94
N ILE A 30 12.35 -13.39 -12.35
CA ILE A 30 12.53 -12.82 -11.01
C ILE A 30 12.19 -13.88 -9.96
N ILE A 31 11.08 -14.60 -10.17
CA ILE A 31 10.59 -15.67 -9.32
C ILE A 31 10.05 -16.79 -10.21
N SER A 32 10.35 -18.01 -9.86
CA SER A 32 9.74 -19.21 -10.46
C SER A 32 9.35 -20.17 -9.35
N THR A 33 8.08 -20.53 -9.31
CA THR A 33 7.49 -21.48 -8.35
C THR A 33 6.67 -22.50 -9.11
N GLU A 34 6.14 -23.52 -8.41
CA GLU A 34 5.15 -24.45 -9.00
C GLU A 34 3.84 -23.77 -9.36
N ALA A 35 3.49 -22.67 -8.67
CA ALA A 35 2.22 -21.97 -8.86
C ALA A 35 2.28 -20.91 -9.95
N TYR A 36 3.39 -20.16 -10.09
CA TYR A 36 3.54 -19.08 -11.06
C TYR A 36 5.01 -18.79 -11.39
N THR A 37 5.21 -18.14 -12.52
CA THR A 37 6.49 -17.54 -12.91
C THR A 37 6.32 -16.03 -13.05
N TRP A 38 7.23 -15.25 -12.46
CA TRP A 38 7.37 -13.83 -12.71
C TRP A 38 8.60 -13.58 -13.58
N GLN A 39 8.38 -13.09 -14.77
CA GLN A 39 9.43 -12.82 -15.76
C GLN A 39 9.29 -11.40 -16.30
N GLY A 40 10.29 -10.56 -16.08
CA GLY A 40 10.26 -9.16 -16.47
C GLY A 40 9.02 -8.45 -15.89
N ASP A 41 8.23 -7.86 -16.76
CA ASP A 41 6.99 -7.13 -16.40
C ASP A 41 5.74 -8.01 -16.44
N THR A 42 5.89 -9.34 -16.44
CA THR A 42 4.78 -10.30 -16.63
C THR A 42 4.77 -11.38 -15.56
N ILE A 43 3.59 -11.67 -15.01
CA ILE A 43 3.31 -12.86 -14.20
C ILE A 43 2.53 -13.85 -15.07
N ILE A 44 2.91 -15.12 -15.00
CA ILE A 44 2.30 -16.24 -15.73
C ILE A 44 1.86 -17.29 -14.71
N GLN A 45 0.59 -17.68 -14.77
CA GLN A 45 0.00 -18.74 -13.95
C GLN A 45 -0.86 -19.65 -14.84
N GLY A 46 -0.32 -20.82 -15.20
CA GLY A 46 -0.99 -21.70 -16.15
C GLY A 46 -1.22 -21.00 -17.50
N GLU A 47 -2.47 -20.89 -17.92
CA GLU A 47 -2.86 -20.17 -19.14
C GLU A 47 -3.04 -18.66 -18.96
N TYR A 48 -3.06 -18.16 -17.71
CA TYR A 48 -3.29 -16.76 -17.38
C TYR A 48 -2.01 -15.99 -17.35
N ARG A 49 -2.11 -14.72 -17.75
CA ARG A 49 -1.02 -13.75 -17.73
C ARG A 49 -1.52 -12.41 -17.20
N ALA A 50 -0.65 -11.73 -16.45
CA ALA A 50 -0.83 -10.33 -16.08
C ALA A 50 0.47 -9.58 -16.33
N TRP A 51 0.38 -8.39 -16.93
CA TRP A 51 1.56 -7.57 -17.25
C TRP A 51 1.24 -6.08 -17.12
N ALA A 52 2.30 -5.28 -17.03
CA ALA A 52 2.21 -3.82 -16.97
C ALA A 52 2.72 -3.20 -18.29
N PRO A 53 1.83 -2.74 -19.20
CA PRO A 53 2.22 -1.95 -20.36
C PRO A 53 2.88 -0.62 -20.00
N SER A 54 2.50 -0.05 -18.84
CA SER A 54 3.09 1.16 -18.28
C SER A 54 2.98 1.14 -16.74
N ASP A 55 3.61 2.11 -16.08
CA ASP A 55 3.50 2.31 -14.63
C ASP A 55 2.07 2.63 -14.15
N GLU A 56 1.18 2.96 -15.09
CA GLU A 56 -0.19 3.42 -14.86
C GLU A 56 -1.24 2.45 -15.39
N ARG A 57 -0.80 1.29 -15.89
CA ARG A 57 -1.71 0.31 -16.49
C ARG A 57 -1.26 -1.12 -16.22
N ILE A 58 -2.21 -1.95 -15.79
CA ILE A 58 -2.05 -3.40 -15.69
C ILE A 58 -3.14 -4.07 -16.52
N VAL A 59 -2.76 -5.12 -17.23
CA VAL A 59 -3.68 -5.95 -18.04
C VAL A 59 -3.54 -7.40 -17.61
N SER A 60 -4.65 -8.12 -17.56
CA SER A 60 -4.69 -9.54 -17.27
C SER A 60 -5.56 -10.29 -18.29
N THR A 61 -5.16 -11.51 -18.60
CA THR A 61 -6.03 -12.46 -19.34
C THR A 61 -6.99 -13.22 -18.42
N TYR A 62 -6.83 -13.05 -17.10
CA TYR A 62 -7.76 -13.64 -16.14
C TYR A 62 -9.08 -12.88 -16.14
N HIS A 63 -10.15 -13.61 -16.38
CA HIS A 63 -11.51 -13.12 -16.24
C HIS A 63 -12.21 -13.89 -15.14
N ALA A 64 -12.48 -13.22 -14.03
CA ALA A 64 -13.25 -13.86 -12.96
C ALA A 64 -14.62 -14.30 -13.49
N GLN A 65 -15.02 -15.51 -13.11
CA GLN A 65 -16.36 -16.00 -13.42
C GLN A 65 -17.42 -15.06 -12.86
N PRO A 66 -18.53 -14.83 -13.58
CA PRO A 66 -19.64 -14.06 -13.06
C PRO A 66 -20.11 -14.69 -11.73
N GLY A 67 -20.02 -13.94 -10.67
CA GLY A 67 -20.34 -14.41 -9.32
C GLY A 67 -20.70 -13.26 -8.40
N TYR A 68 -20.63 -13.52 -7.10
CA TYR A 68 -21.02 -12.61 -6.04
C TYR A 68 -20.33 -11.23 -6.09
N TYR A 69 -19.10 -11.20 -6.61
CA TYR A 69 -18.34 -9.95 -6.79
C TYR A 69 -18.44 -9.49 -8.25
N MET A 70 -19.44 -8.64 -8.52
CA MET A 70 -19.54 -8.02 -9.83
C MET A 70 -18.42 -7.02 -10.05
N GLY A 71 -17.74 -7.12 -11.19
CA GLY A 71 -16.85 -6.08 -11.69
C GLY A 71 -15.35 -6.30 -11.47
N ILE A 72 -14.87 -7.54 -11.25
CA ILE A 72 -13.44 -7.82 -11.39
C ILE A 72 -13.05 -7.52 -12.85
N LYS A 73 -12.28 -6.45 -13.00
CA LYS A 73 -11.79 -6.03 -14.32
C LYS A 73 -10.47 -6.75 -14.59
N SER A 74 -10.30 -7.16 -15.84
CA SER A 74 -9.04 -7.68 -16.35
C SER A 74 -8.03 -6.58 -16.70
N GLU A 75 -8.38 -5.33 -16.43
CA GLU A 75 -7.55 -4.16 -16.73
C GLU A 75 -7.70 -3.11 -15.64
N TRP A 76 -6.56 -2.56 -15.20
CA TRP A 76 -6.49 -1.37 -14.38
C TRP A 76 -5.80 -0.25 -15.16
N ASN A 77 -6.37 0.94 -15.09
CA ASN A 77 -5.78 2.20 -15.55
C ASN A 77 -5.87 3.18 -14.38
N ARG A 78 -4.77 3.86 -14.07
CA ARG A 78 -4.71 4.88 -13.02
C ARG A 78 -5.75 5.97 -13.28
N LYS A 79 -6.46 6.37 -12.23
CA LYS A 79 -7.51 7.38 -12.30
C LYS A 79 -7.17 8.65 -11.53
N ASN A 80 -6.39 8.52 -10.46
CA ASN A 80 -6.12 9.62 -9.54
C ASN A 80 -4.72 10.19 -9.74
N ASP A 81 -4.52 11.43 -9.33
CA ASP A 81 -3.20 12.01 -9.13
C ASP A 81 -2.57 11.41 -7.87
N LEU A 82 -1.40 10.79 -8.03
CA LEU A 82 -0.65 10.16 -6.95
C LEU A 82 0.60 10.95 -6.55
N SER A 83 0.78 12.16 -7.06
CA SER A 83 2.00 12.96 -6.87
C SER A 83 2.26 13.36 -5.41
N SER A 84 1.22 13.36 -4.56
CA SER A 84 1.32 13.65 -3.13
C SER A 84 1.75 12.44 -2.28
N TYR A 85 1.85 11.25 -2.87
CA TYR A 85 2.23 10.02 -2.19
C TYR A 85 3.68 9.65 -2.47
N PRO A 86 4.32 8.83 -1.61
CA PRO A 86 5.65 8.31 -1.87
C PRO A 86 5.70 7.54 -3.20
N ALA A 87 6.74 7.80 -4.01
CA ALA A 87 6.97 7.08 -5.25
C ALA A 87 7.84 5.84 -5.00
N LEU A 88 7.53 4.74 -5.68
CA LEU A 88 8.40 3.56 -5.71
C LEU A 88 9.39 3.66 -6.86
N GLU A 89 10.67 3.69 -6.54
CA GLU A 89 11.76 3.62 -7.53
C GLU A 89 12.22 2.17 -7.67
N THR A 90 11.95 1.58 -8.83
CA THR A 90 12.30 0.21 -9.18
C THR A 90 12.49 0.07 -10.69
N PRO A 91 13.46 -0.76 -11.16
CA PRO A 91 13.59 -1.06 -12.57
C PRO A 91 12.45 -1.93 -13.12
N ASN A 92 11.72 -2.62 -12.25
CA ASN A 92 10.62 -3.50 -12.64
C ASN A 92 9.30 -2.73 -12.76
N ARG A 93 8.77 -2.63 -13.97
CA ARG A 93 7.56 -1.88 -14.28
C ARG A 93 6.31 -2.45 -13.63
N LEU A 94 6.19 -3.78 -13.56
CA LEU A 94 5.04 -4.41 -12.92
C LEU A 94 5.00 -4.13 -11.42
N HIS A 95 6.15 -4.13 -10.73
CA HIS A 95 6.25 -3.70 -9.34
C HIS A 95 5.72 -2.28 -9.14
N LYS A 96 6.19 -1.36 -10.01
CA LYS A 96 5.77 0.04 -9.93
C LYS A 96 4.28 0.20 -10.21
N ALA A 97 3.78 -0.49 -11.22
CA ALA A 97 2.35 -0.47 -11.56
C ALA A 97 1.47 -1.04 -10.44
N ILE A 98 1.88 -2.15 -9.80
CA ILE A 98 1.15 -2.73 -8.64
C ILE A 98 1.17 -1.75 -7.45
N TYR A 99 2.30 -1.11 -7.18
CA TYR A 99 2.39 -0.09 -6.14
C TYR A 99 1.44 1.09 -6.42
N ASN A 100 1.44 1.60 -7.64
CA ASN A 100 0.56 2.68 -8.07
C ASN A 100 -0.93 2.26 -8.04
N LEU A 101 -1.24 1.01 -8.38
CA LEU A 101 -2.59 0.46 -8.22
C LEU A 101 -3.01 0.50 -6.75
N GLY A 102 -2.15 0.09 -5.82
CA GLY A 102 -2.43 0.16 -4.39
C GLY A 102 -2.72 1.58 -3.91
N LEU A 103 -1.93 2.57 -4.36
CA LEU A 103 -2.17 3.98 -4.05
C LEU A 103 -3.48 4.50 -4.67
N ASP A 104 -3.77 4.15 -5.92
CA ASP A 104 -4.99 4.54 -6.61
C ASP A 104 -6.24 3.99 -5.91
N GLU A 105 -6.20 2.73 -5.46
CA GLU A 105 -7.28 2.12 -4.66
C GLU A 105 -7.43 2.78 -3.28
N MET A 106 -6.34 3.21 -2.63
CA MET A 106 -6.41 3.95 -1.37
C MET A 106 -7.11 5.30 -1.54
N VAL A 107 -6.83 6.03 -2.64
CA VAL A 107 -7.53 7.28 -2.95
C VAL A 107 -9.01 7.02 -3.23
N ASN A 108 -9.31 5.98 -4.01
CA ASN A 108 -10.69 5.58 -4.31
C ASN A 108 -11.47 5.12 -3.07
N ALA A 109 -10.79 4.69 -2.01
CA ALA A 109 -11.44 4.22 -0.79
C ALA A 109 -11.96 5.38 0.10
N VAL A 110 -11.57 6.62 -0.18
CA VAL A 110 -12.07 7.80 0.57
C VAL A 110 -13.38 8.27 -0.04
N GLU A 111 -14.43 8.24 0.74
CA GLU A 111 -15.77 8.70 0.36
C GLU A 111 -15.89 10.24 0.44
N PRO A 112 -16.89 10.86 -0.21
CA PRO A 112 -17.09 12.31 -0.15
C PRO A 112 -17.27 12.89 1.24
N ASP A 113 -17.72 12.10 2.22
CA ASP A 113 -17.83 12.48 3.63
C ASP A 113 -16.53 12.27 4.43
N THR A 114 -15.42 12.04 3.72
CA THR A 114 -14.09 11.79 4.27
C THR A 114 -14.01 10.46 5.04
N THR A 115 -14.98 9.57 4.93
CA THR A 115 -14.87 8.23 5.52
C THR A 115 -14.22 7.25 4.56
N LEU A 116 -13.62 6.19 5.12
CA LEU A 116 -13.09 5.07 4.36
C LEU A 116 -14.20 4.06 4.12
N ARG A 117 -14.37 3.67 2.86
CA ARG A 117 -15.26 2.55 2.53
C ARG A 117 -14.53 1.21 2.73
N THR A 118 -15.29 0.19 3.03
CA THR A 118 -14.76 -1.16 3.26
C THR A 118 -14.21 -1.81 1.99
N GLY A 119 -14.83 -1.54 0.83
CA GLY A 119 -14.36 -2.06 -0.45
C GLY A 119 -15.27 -1.65 -1.61
N ALA A 120 -14.90 -2.00 -2.84
CA ALA A 120 -15.64 -1.59 -4.03
C ALA A 120 -17.10 -2.07 -4.03
N ALA A 121 -17.36 -3.28 -3.52
CA ALA A 121 -18.71 -3.85 -3.41
C ALA A 121 -19.40 -3.56 -2.07
N TRP A 122 -18.67 -3.02 -1.08
CA TRP A 122 -19.17 -2.78 0.28
C TRP A 122 -18.93 -1.33 0.67
N GLY A 123 -19.93 -0.51 0.50
CA GLY A 123 -19.89 0.88 0.90
C GLY A 123 -19.97 1.08 2.40
N GLY A 124 -19.55 2.26 2.85
CA GLY A 124 -19.59 2.67 4.25
C GLY A 124 -18.48 2.06 5.11
N VAL A 125 -18.47 2.50 6.36
CA VAL A 125 -17.46 2.11 7.35
C VAL A 125 -17.92 0.85 8.10
N TRP A 126 -17.16 -0.23 7.95
CA TRP A 126 -17.30 -1.42 8.79
C TRP A 126 -16.13 -1.45 9.76
N THR A 127 -16.43 -1.56 11.04
CA THR A 127 -15.45 -1.30 12.12
C THR A 127 -14.19 -2.12 11.97
N ARG A 128 -14.29 -3.43 11.82
CA ARG A 128 -13.13 -4.31 11.74
C ARG A 128 -12.35 -4.12 10.45
N ASP A 129 -13.04 -4.09 9.32
CA ASP A 129 -12.44 -4.03 7.99
C ASP A 129 -11.66 -2.72 7.81
N VAL A 130 -12.30 -1.60 8.12
CA VAL A 130 -11.66 -0.29 8.04
C VAL A 130 -10.52 -0.14 9.06
N SER A 131 -10.68 -0.71 10.27
CA SER A 131 -9.60 -0.68 11.26
C SER A 131 -8.35 -1.43 10.79
N TYR A 132 -8.49 -2.58 10.14
CA TYR A 132 -7.35 -3.27 9.52
C TYR A 132 -6.70 -2.44 8.40
N SER A 133 -7.50 -1.81 7.55
CA SER A 133 -6.98 -0.90 6.51
C SER A 133 -6.17 0.24 7.14
N ILE A 134 -6.65 0.81 8.25
CA ILE A 134 -5.96 1.87 8.98
C ILE A 134 -4.62 1.36 9.54
N ILE A 135 -4.61 0.23 10.22
CA ILE A 135 -3.38 -0.36 10.78
C ILE A 135 -2.35 -0.67 9.70
N LEU A 136 -2.78 -1.19 8.55
CA LEU A 136 -1.87 -1.65 7.50
C LEU A 136 -1.34 -0.51 6.62
N SER A 137 -2.11 0.55 6.38
CA SER A 137 -1.70 1.62 5.46
C SER A 137 -2.36 2.97 5.69
N MET A 138 -3.66 3.03 5.99
CA MET A 138 -4.41 4.28 5.90
C MET A 138 -4.06 5.27 7.01
N ALA A 139 -3.55 4.83 8.16
CA ALA A 139 -3.01 5.73 9.18
C ALA A 139 -1.86 6.59 8.64
N TYR A 140 -1.03 6.04 7.75
CA TYR A 140 0.09 6.76 7.11
C TYR A 140 -0.35 7.61 5.93
N MET A 141 -1.22 7.05 5.09
CA MET A 141 -1.54 7.64 3.79
C MET A 141 -2.75 8.58 3.85
N GLN A 142 -3.69 8.31 4.77
CA GLN A 142 -4.96 9.03 4.90
C GLN A 142 -5.33 9.22 6.39
N PRO A 143 -4.48 9.89 7.21
CA PRO A 143 -4.68 9.98 8.65
C PRO A 143 -6.00 10.66 9.03
N GLU A 144 -6.42 11.71 8.32
CA GLU A 144 -7.67 12.41 8.62
C GLU A 144 -8.90 11.56 8.27
N ALA A 145 -8.91 10.90 7.11
CA ALA A 145 -9.97 9.96 6.75
C ALA A 145 -10.04 8.79 7.73
N SER A 146 -8.89 8.34 8.25
CA SER A 146 -8.81 7.33 9.30
C SER A 146 -9.48 7.78 10.59
N LYS A 147 -9.19 8.99 11.08
CA LYS A 147 -9.84 9.56 12.28
C LYS A 147 -11.35 9.67 12.11
N VAL A 148 -11.80 10.25 10.98
CA VAL A 148 -13.22 10.41 10.68
C VAL A 148 -13.93 9.07 10.65
N SER A 149 -13.33 8.06 10.01
CA SER A 149 -13.88 6.71 9.92
C SER A 149 -14.01 6.04 11.29
N LEU A 150 -12.97 6.14 12.11
CA LEU A 150 -12.99 5.60 13.48
C LEU A 150 -14.10 6.24 14.30
N MET A 151 -14.24 7.56 14.23
CA MET A 151 -15.29 8.26 14.98
C MET A 151 -16.70 8.00 14.47
N LYS A 152 -16.87 7.67 13.17
CA LYS A 152 -18.14 7.21 12.61
C LYS A 152 -18.65 5.93 13.28
N LYS A 153 -17.74 5.16 13.90
CA LYS A 153 -18.02 3.90 14.60
C LYS A 153 -18.05 4.07 16.13
N VAL A 154 -18.23 5.28 16.62
CA VAL A 154 -18.49 5.55 18.04
C VAL A 154 -19.89 6.15 18.16
N ASN A 155 -20.73 5.54 18.98
CA ASN A 155 -22.09 6.02 19.20
C ASN A 155 -22.14 7.20 20.18
N ALA A 156 -23.32 7.80 20.36
CA ALA A 156 -23.51 8.95 21.25
C ALA A 156 -23.20 8.67 22.73
N ALA A 157 -23.15 7.40 23.13
CA ALA A 157 -22.75 7.00 24.49
C ALA A 157 -21.24 6.75 24.62
N GLY A 158 -20.43 7.08 23.58
CA GLY A 158 -18.99 6.85 23.59
C GLY A 158 -18.60 5.38 23.43
N ARG A 159 -19.47 4.53 22.86
CA ARG A 159 -19.18 3.10 22.68
C ARG A 159 -18.88 2.77 21.23
N ILE A 160 -17.87 1.96 21.01
CA ILE A 160 -17.49 1.44 19.70
C ILE A 160 -18.57 0.48 19.21
N ILE A 161 -19.10 0.73 18.00
CA ILE A 161 -20.12 -0.08 17.34
C ILE A 161 -19.49 -1.36 16.80
N GLN A 162 -20.14 -2.50 17.03
CA GLN A 162 -19.80 -3.78 16.41
C GLN A 162 -20.70 -4.00 15.18
N ASP A 163 -20.10 -4.28 14.04
CA ASP A 163 -20.84 -4.54 12.79
C ASP A 163 -21.04 -6.03 12.54
N THR A 164 -20.14 -6.85 13.03
CA THR A 164 -20.22 -8.30 12.89
C THR A 164 -20.92 -8.94 14.07
N GLY A 165 -21.80 -9.87 13.80
CA GLY A 165 -22.62 -10.52 14.82
C GLY A 165 -23.89 -9.75 15.15
N SER A 166 -24.52 -9.11 14.15
CA SER A 166 -25.80 -8.41 14.23
C SER A 166 -25.84 -7.18 15.15
N GLY A 167 -25.31 -6.08 14.67
CA GLY A 167 -25.65 -4.76 15.20
C GLY A 167 -25.41 -4.57 16.69
N ASP A 168 -24.17 -4.65 17.12
CA ASP A 168 -23.78 -4.48 18.54
C ASP A 168 -24.16 -5.65 19.46
N ALA A 169 -24.55 -6.77 18.87
CA ALA A 169 -25.01 -7.92 19.60
C ALA A 169 -23.92 -8.92 19.96
N TRP A 170 -24.25 -9.76 20.88
CA TRP A 170 -23.58 -11.00 21.24
C TRP A 170 -23.59 -12.01 20.06
N PRO A 171 -22.55 -12.83 19.85
CA PRO A 171 -21.34 -12.92 20.65
C PRO A 171 -20.30 -11.83 20.34
N VAL A 172 -19.35 -11.67 21.26
CA VAL A 172 -18.26 -10.70 21.19
C VAL A 172 -17.48 -10.83 19.87
N SER A 173 -17.34 -9.72 19.16
CA SER A 173 -16.46 -9.62 18.00
C SER A 173 -15.14 -8.95 18.36
N SER A 174 -14.13 -9.05 17.48
CA SER A 174 -12.87 -8.34 17.63
C SER A 174 -12.95 -6.86 17.28
N ASP A 175 -14.09 -6.36 16.82
CA ASP A 175 -14.29 -5.01 16.28
C ASP A 175 -13.78 -3.93 17.23
N ARG A 176 -14.10 -3.99 18.51
CA ARG A 176 -13.68 -3.00 19.51
C ARG A 176 -12.18 -3.00 19.74
N LEU A 177 -11.57 -4.19 19.82
CA LEU A 177 -10.13 -4.32 20.02
C LEU A 177 -9.34 -3.79 18.81
N ILE A 178 -9.79 -4.14 17.62
CA ILE A 178 -9.12 -3.69 16.37
C ILE A 178 -9.32 -2.19 16.18
N TRP A 179 -10.48 -1.64 16.52
CA TRP A 179 -10.71 -0.20 16.53
C TRP A 179 -9.70 0.53 17.43
N ALA A 180 -9.51 0.04 18.68
CA ALA A 180 -8.56 0.65 19.61
C ALA A 180 -7.12 0.59 19.09
N LEU A 181 -6.72 -0.53 18.47
CA LEU A 181 -5.40 -0.65 17.83
C LEU A 181 -5.25 0.33 16.67
N ALA A 182 -6.27 0.46 15.82
CA ALA A 182 -6.26 1.39 14.69
C ALA A 182 -6.19 2.86 15.16
N ALA A 183 -6.94 3.22 16.18
CA ALA A 183 -6.92 4.55 16.77
C ALA A 183 -5.54 4.89 17.36
N HIS A 184 -4.90 3.94 18.02
CA HIS A 184 -3.53 4.08 18.52
C HIS A 184 -2.50 4.13 17.38
N GLU A 185 -2.71 3.40 16.27
CA GLU A 185 -1.84 3.45 15.10
C GLU A 185 -1.83 4.86 14.48
N VAL A 186 -3.00 5.50 14.34
CA VAL A 186 -3.09 6.90 13.90
C VAL A 186 -2.27 7.82 14.79
N TYR A 187 -2.34 7.63 16.12
CA TYR A 187 -1.49 8.41 17.04
C TYR A 187 0.00 8.16 16.81
N LYS A 188 0.42 6.92 16.70
CA LYS A 188 1.86 6.58 16.50
C LYS A 188 2.42 7.24 15.24
N VAL A 189 1.63 7.28 14.17
CA VAL A 189 2.04 7.84 12.90
C VAL A 189 2.05 9.36 12.93
N THR A 190 1.01 9.98 13.49
CA THR A 190 0.84 11.44 13.44
C THR A 190 1.50 12.18 14.59
N GLY A 191 1.74 11.52 15.72
CA GLY A 191 2.17 12.16 16.97
C GLY A 191 1.09 13.07 17.59
N ASP A 192 -0.16 13.01 17.09
CA ASP A 192 -1.25 13.89 17.53
C ASP A 192 -1.73 13.53 18.94
N ARG A 193 -1.20 14.26 19.92
CA ARG A 193 -1.53 14.06 21.32
C ARG A 193 -2.98 14.38 21.64
N ALA A 194 -3.57 15.36 20.99
CA ALA A 194 -4.98 15.71 21.18
C ALA A 194 -5.89 14.57 20.72
N TRP A 195 -5.54 13.93 19.62
CA TRP A 195 -6.21 12.71 19.17
C TRP A 195 -6.13 11.58 20.23
N LEU A 196 -4.93 11.31 20.77
CA LEU A 196 -4.78 10.28 21.79
C LEU A 196 -5.63 10.57 23.03
N GLU A 197 -5.61 11.79 23.54
CA GLU A 197 -6.39 12.22 24.70
C GLU A 197 -7.89 12.11 24.43
N TYR A 198 -8.33 12.36 23.22
CA TYR A 198 -9.73 12.26 22.81
C TYR A 198 -10.24 10.83 22.74
N ILE A 199 -9.44 9.89 22.21
CA ILE A 199 -9.84 8.49 22.04
C ILE A 199 -9.66 7.62 23.29
N TYR A 200 -8.79 8.04 24.21
CA TYR A 200 -8.43 7.23 25.39
C TYR A 200 -9.61 6.82 26.27
N PRO A 201 -10.64 7.64 26.50
CA PRO A 201 -11.80 7.27 27.31
C PRO A 201 -12.85 6.43 26.56
N ILE A 202 -12.72 6.20 25.25
CA ILE A 202 -13.65 5.42 24.42
C ILE A 202 -13.34 3.91 24.56
#